data_1a6879032ffd982c27584c444b6a628e
#
_entry.id   1a6879032ffd982c27584c444b6a628e
#
_cell.length_a   1.000
_cell.length_b   1.000
_cell.length_c   1.000
_cell.angle_alpha   90.00
_cell.angle_beta   90.00
_cell.angle_gamma   90.00
#
_symmetry.space_group_name_H-M   'P 1'
#
loop_
_entity.id
_entity.type
_entity.pdbx_description
1 polymer ?
#
loop_
_entity_poly.entity_id
_entity_poly.type
_entity_poly.pdbx_seq_one_letter_code
_entity_poly.pdbx_strand_id
1 'polypeptide(L)'
;MPMMDGYRFVMQRDVEFRDVDVAEHVNNAVYLTYLETARVRYLIDVLGPDFAYELSLILAHISVDFRSPARFPEALEIGACVTRVGNKSFDMRHEIRSSDGRLVLEASSVLVAYDYEANAPMAVPEDWRARLDAYEERSSVAT
;
A
#
# COMPACT_ATOMS: atom_id res chain seq x y z
N MET A 1 -11.17 -14.93 -5.66
CA MET A 1 -11.11 -14.30 -6.65
C MET A 1 -10.85 -12.93 -6.57
N PRO A 2 -10.02 -12.38 -7.13
CA PRO A 2 -9.66 -11.09 -6.98
C PRO A 2 -10.52 -10.31 -7.66
N MET A 3 -10.78 -9.41 -7.04
CA MET A 3 -11.77 -8.72 -7.19
C MET A 3 -11.44 -7.39 -7.68
N MET A 4 -10.19 -6.97 -7.68
CA MET A 4 -9.79 -5.64 -8.08
C MET A 4 -8.87 -5.74 -9.29
N ASP A 5 -9.33 -5.19 -10.40
CA ASP A 5 -8.53 -5.20 -11.61
C ASP A 5 -7.28 -4.37 -11.42
N GLY A 6 -6.16 -4.89 -11.87
CA GLY A 6 -4.91 -4.17 -11.78
C GLY A 6 -4.13 -4.37 -10.49
N TYR A 7 -4.67 -5.18 -9.57
CA TYR A 7 -4.00 -5.44 -8.30
C TYR A 7 -3.84 -6.93 -8.07
N ARG A 8 -2.59 -7.39 -8.03
CA ARG A 8 -2.30 -8.77 -7.66
C ARG A 8 -2.45 -8.97 -6.16
N PHE A 9 -2.11 -7.95 -5.37
CA PHE A 9 -2.27 -8.01 -3.92
C PHE A 9 -3.59 -7.33 -3.54
N VAL A 10 -4.45 -8.06 -2.84
CA VAL A 10 -5.71 -7.53 -2.32
C VAL A 10 -5.91 -8.11 -0.93
N MET A 11 -6.24 -7.28 0.05
CA MET A 11 -6.59 -7.77 1.37
C MET A 11 -7.97 -7.28 1.75
N GLN A 12 -8.60 -7.95 2.68
CA GLN A 12 -9.89 -7.53 3.21
C GLN A 12 -9.73 -6.84 4.55
N ARG A 13 -10.56 -5.85 4.78
CA ARG A 13 -10.61 -5.16 6.06
C ARG A 13 -12.05 -4.77 6.32
N ASP A 14 -12.62 -5.26 7.43
CA ASP A 14 -13.95 -4.86 7.83
C ASP A 14 -13.86 -3.54 8.59
N VAL A 15 -14.79 -2.63 8.33
CA VAL A 15 -14.88 -1.40 9.09
C VAL A 15 -15.33 -1.76 10.49
N GLU A 16 -14.63 -1.28 11.51
CA GLU A 16 -14.98 -1.50 12.90
C GLU A 16 -15.71 -0.28 13.45
N PHE A 17 -16.52 -0.47 14.47
CA PHE A 17 -17.29 0.62 15.02
C PHE A 17 -16.42 1.80 15.45
N ARG A 18 -15.25 1.52 15.99
CA ARG A 18 -14.33 2.59 16.42
C ARG A 18 -13.67 3.34 15.28
N ASP A 19 -13.82 2.86 14.03
CA ASP A 19 -13.19 3.51 12.88
C ASP A 19 -14.02 4.70 12.38
N VAL A 20 -15.28 4.77 12.77
CA VAL A 20 -16.18 5.82 12.28
C VAL A 20 -16.26 7.00 13.26
N ASP A 21 -16.53 8.17 12.72
CA ASP A 21 -16.68 9.38 13.53
C ASP A 21 -18.15 9.75 13.66
N VAL A 22 -18.42 10.94 14.19
CA VAL A 22 -19.79 11.37 14.44
C VAL A 22 -20.61 11.50 13.17
N ALA A 23 -19.98 11.57 12.00
CA ALA A 23 -20.70 11.59 10.74
C ALA A 23 -21.02 10.18 10.25
N GLU A 24 -20.66 9.15 11.04
CA GLU A 24 -20.91 7.75 10.73
C GLU A 24 -20.13 7.27 9.50
N HIS A 25 -19.06 7.96 9.14
CA HIS A 25 -18.15 7.55 8.07
C HIS A 25 -16.80 7.20 8.68
N VAL A 26 -16.07 6.34 8.02
CA VAL A 26 -14.70 6.06 8.46
C VAL A 26 -13.94 7.39 8.47
N ASN A 27 -13.25 7.66 9.58
CA ASN A 27 -12.48 8.88 9.72
C ASN A 27 -11.33 8.90 8.72
N ASN A 28 -11.08 10.06 8.12
CA ASN A 28 -10.03 10.19 7.09
C ASN A 28 -8.67 9.68 7.56
N ALA A 29 -8.33 9.89 8.82
CA ALA A 29 -7.05 9.41 9.34
C ALA A 29 -7.01 7.89 9.46
N VAL A 30 -8.14 7.25 9.68
CA VAL A 30 -8.21 5.79 9.80
C VAL A 30 -7.94 5.14 8.45
N TYR A 31 -8.35 5.77 7.35
CA TYR A 31 -8.01 5.25 6.02
C TYR A 31 -6.50 5.15 5.83
N LEU A 32 -5.74 6.09 6.37
CA LEU A 32 -4.28 6.04 6.26
C LEU A 32 -3.72 4.84 7.00
N THR A 33 -4.34 4.45 8.11
CA THR A 33 -3.97 3.24 8.84
C THR A 33 -4.27 1.99 8.01
N TYR A 34 -5.40 1.97 7.32
CA TYR A 34 -5.74 0.86 6.44
C TYR A 34 -4.70 0.72 5.32
N LEU A 35 -4.30 1.85 4.74
CA LEU A 35 -3.30 1.84 3.66
C LEU A 35 -1.93 1.39 4.18
N GLU A 36 -1.58 1.80 5.38
CA GLU A 36 -0.32 1.39 5.98
C GLU A 36 -0.28 -0.12 6.21
N THR A 37 -1.36 -0.67 6.73
CA THR A 37 -1.45 -2.11 6.95
C THR A 37 -1.30 -2.86 5.62
N ALA A 38 -1.98 -2.39 4.59
CA ALA A 38 -1.91 -3.03 3.27
C ALA A 38 -0.48 -2.94 2.70
N ARG A 39 0.16 -1.80 2.87
CA ARG A 39 1.53 -1.60 2.39
C ARG A 39 2.50 -2.54 3.09
N VAL A 40 2.41 -2.63 4.42
CA VAL A 40 3.30 -3.50 5.18
C VAL A 40 3.08 -4.96 4.81
N ARG A 41 1.82 -5.37 4.68
CA ARG A 41 1.53 -6.76 4.31
C ARG A 41 1.99 -7.09 2.90
N TYR A 42 1.83 -6.15 1.97
CA TYR A 42 2.34 -6.30 0.62
C TYR A 42 3.85 -6.53 0.65
N LEU A 43 4.55 -5.68 1.40
CA LEU A 43 6.00 -5.75 1.44
C LEU A 43 6.51 -7.02 2.15
N ILE A 44 5.81 -7.47 3.17
CA ILE A 44 6.15 -8.73 3.82
C ILE A 44 5.98 -9.89 2.84
N ASP A 45 4.87 -9.90 2.08
CA ASP A 45 4.62 -10.97 1.12
C ASP A 45 5.67 -11.00 0.02
N VAL A 46 6.10 -9.83 -0.44
CA VAL A 46 7.02 -9.74 -1.58
C VAL A 46 8.48 -9.80 -1.16
N LEU A 47 8.83 -9.13 -0.07
CA LEU A 47 10.24 -9.03 0.35
C LEU A 47 10.62 -10.03 1.45
N GLY A 48 9.64 -10.69 2.03
CA GLY A 48 9.89 -11.72 3.05
C GLY A 48 9.49 -11.25 4.44
N PRO A 49 9.25 -12.20 5.36
CA PRO A 49 8.72 -11.88 6.69
C PRO A 49 9.66 -11.04 7.54
N ASP A 50 10.95 -11.11 7.29
CA ASP A 50 11.90 -10.33 8.08
C ASP A 50 11.84 -8.85 7.79
N PHE A 51 11.25 -8.46 6.66
CA PHE A 51 11.14 -7.06 6.30
C PHE A 51 10.49 -6.22 7.40
N ALA A 52 9.48 -6.77 8.07
CA ALA A 52 8.76 -6.06 9.11
C ALA A 52 9.66 -5.63 10.27
N TYR A 53 10.76 -6.34 10.47
CA TYR A 53 11.69 -6.04 11.56
C TYR A 53 12.86 -5.18 11.12
N GLU A 54 13.12 -5.10 9.84
CA GLU A 54 14.24 -4.33 9.34
C GLU A 54 13.84 -2.93 8.88
N LEU A 55 12.61 -2.75 8.49
CA LEU A 55 11.99 -1.47 8.13
C LEU A 55 12.93 -0.38 7.61
N SER A 56 13.67 -0.70 6.58
CA SER A 56 14.59 0.28 5.98
C SER A 56 13.86 1.15 4.93
N LEU A 57 12.73 1.73 5.35
CA LEU A 57 11.90 2.53 4.45
C LEU A 57 11.33 3.74 5.17
N ILE A 58 11.12 4.79 4.41
CA ILE A 58 10.38 5.96 4.87
C ILE A 58 9.29 6.25 3.86
N LEU A 59 8.08 6.50 4.35
CA LEU A 59 7.01 7.03 3.50
C LEU A 59 7.29 8.52 3.31
N ALA A 60 7.73 8.88 2.12
CA ALA A 60 8.13 10.25 1.83
C ALA A 60 6.99 11.11 1.31
N HIS A 61 6.02 10.50 0.66
CA HIS A 61 4.92 11.25 0.06
C HIS A 61 3.71 10.34 -0.07
N ILE A 62 2.53 10.89 0.16
CA ILE A 62 1.29 10.20 -0.12
C ILE A 62 0.25 11.20 -0.59
N SER A 63 -0.49 10.82 -1.62
CA SER A 63 -1.58 11.60 -2.15
C SER A 63 -2.83 10.73 -2.12
N VAL A 64 -3.92 11.23 -1.57
CA VAL A 64 -5.14 10.45 -1.38
C VAL A 64 -6.32 11.21 -1.95
N ASP A 65 -7.14 10.51 -2.71
CA ASP A 65 -8.42 11.03 -3.18
C ASP A 65 -9.53 10.21 -2.52
N PHE A 66 -10.36 10.87 -1.75
CA PHE A 66 -11.50 10.23 -1.09
C PHE A 66 -12.68 10.31 -2.04
N ARG A 67 -13.15 9.15 -2.53
CA ARG A 67 -14.17 9.10 -3.58
C ARG A 67 -15.58 8.90 -3.05
N SER A 68 -15.73 8.04 -2.04
CA SER A 68 -17.03 7.86 -1.41
C SER A 68 -16.82 7.36 0.01
N PRO A 69 -17.72 7.67 0.92
CA PRO A 69 -17.52 7.29 2.31
C PRO A 69 -17.76 5.79 2.52
N ALA A 70 -17.02 5.22 3.45
CA ALA A 70 -17.29 3.88 3.94
C ALA A 70 -17.91 3.99 5.32
N ARG A 71 -18.77 3.05 5.66
CA ARG A 71 -19.53 3.07 6.91
C ARG A 71 -19.34 1.76 7.64
N PHE A 72 -19.66 1.75 8.92
CA PHE A 72 -19.69 0.52 9.67
C PHE A 72 -21.05 -0.17 9.40
N PRO A 73 -21.06 -1.46 9.14
CA PRO A 73 -20.01 -2.46 9.18
C PRO A 73 -19.58 -2.96 7.79
N GLU A 74 -19.35 -2.09 6.86
CA GLU A 74 -18.98 -2.49 5.50
C GLU A 74 -17.70 -3.32 5.48
N ALA A 75 -17.62 -4.25 4.55
CA ALA A 75 -16.40 -4.97 4.26
C ALA A 75 -15.69 -4.28 3.11
N LEU A 76 -14.40 -4.03 3.26
CA LEU A 76 -13.60 -3.32 2.26
C LEU A 76 -12.53 -4.25 1.69
N GLU A 77 -12.18 -4.00 0.44
CA GLU A 77 -11.02 -4.63 -0.18
C GLU A 77 -10.00 -3.55 -0.46
N ILE A 78 -8.75 -3.83 -0.17
CA ILE A 78 -7.66 -2.88 -0.33
C ILE A 78 -6.62 -3.51 -1.23
N GLY A 79 -6.42 -2.90 -2.40
CA GLY A 79 -5.38 -3.33 -3.33
C GLY A 79 -4.13 -2.51 -3.12
N ALA A 80 -2.99 -3.12 -3.35
CA ALA A 80 -1.69 -2.45 -3.29
C ALA A 80 -0.81 -2.96 -4.41
N CYS A 81 -0.08 -2.08 -5.05
CA CYS A 81 0.90 -2.50 -6.05
C CYS A 81 2.05 -1.50 -6.09
N VAL A 82 3.21 -1.97 -6.53
CA VAL A 82 4.34 -1.10 -6.81
C VAL A 82 4.30 -0.81 -8.30
N THR A 83 4.23 0.45 -8.65
CA THR A 83 4.09 0.87 -10.04
C THR A 83 5.42 1.21 -10.69
N ARG A 84 6.44 1.54 -9.90
CA ARG A 84 7.72 1.93 -10.44
C ARG A 84 8.79 1.76 -9.37
N VAL A 85 9.97 1.25 -9.75
CA VAL A 85 11.11 1.17 -8.84
C VAL A 85 12.19 2.10 -9.40
N GLY A 86 12.53 3.13 -8.64
CA GLY A 86 13.58 4.08 -9.02
C GLY A 86 14.92 3.71 -8.40
N ASN A 87 15.83 4.66 -8.32
CA ASN A 87 17.16 4.40 -7.78
C ASN A 87 17.12 4.24 -6.25
N LYS A 88 16.52 5.17 -5.55
CA LYS A 88 16.46 5.17 -4.07
C LYS A 88 15.04 5.07 -3.54
N SER A 89 14.08 4.92 -4.41
CA SER A 89 12.67 4.91 -3.99
C SER A 89 11.85 4.03 -4.91
N PHE A 90 10.64 3.72 -4.47
CA PHE A 90 9.67 3.10 -5.35
C PHE A 90 8.29 3.70 -5.08
N ASP A 91 7.44 3.63 -6.09
CA ASP A 91 6.11 4.21 -6.04
C ASP A 91 5.08 3.11 -5.86
N MET A 92 4.08 3.38 -5.03
CA MET A 92 2.98 2.44 -4.82
C MET A 92 1.65 3.10 -5.13
N ARG A 93 0.69 2.28 -5.52
CA ARG A 93 -0.70 2.70 -5.63
C ARG A 93 -1.54 1.82 -4.74
N HIS A 94 -2.59 2.41 -4.21
CA HIS A 94 -3.60 1.70 -3.43
C HIS A 94 -4.98 2.07 -3.93
N GLU A 95 -5.91 1.16 -3.77
CA GLU A 95 -7.31 1.42 -4.06
C GLU A 95 -8.13 0.71 -3.00
N ILE A 96 -9.14 1.36 -2.48
CA ILE A 96 -10.07 0.75 -1.53
C ILE A 96 -11.44 0.70 -2.18
N ARG A 97 -12.05 -0.47 -2.21
CA ARG A 97 -13.42 -0.64 -2.70
C ARG A 97 -14.27 -1.31 -1.63
N SER A 98 -15.52 -0.93 -1.60
CA SER A 98 -16.49 -1.61 -0.76
C SER A 98 -16.89 -2.92 -1.43
N SER A 99 -17.46 -3.83 -0.67
CA SER A 99 -17.89 -5.13 -1.19
C SER A 99 -18.94 -5.01 -2.28
N ASP A 100 -19.63 -3.85 -2.39
CA ASP A 100 -20.58 -3.62 -3.46
C ASP A 100 -19.91 -3.11 -4.74
N GLY A 101 -18.59 -3.02 -4.77
CA GLY A 101 -17.83 -2.57 -5.94
C GLY A 101 -17.58 -1.08 -6.00
N ARG A 102 -18.14 -0.31 -5.06
CA ARG A 102 -18.01 1.15 -5.07
C ARG A 102 -16.59 1.56 -4.72
N LEU A 103 -16.02 2.48 -5.48
CA LEU A 103 -14.68 2.99 -5.21
C LEU A 103 -14.74 3.94 -4.01
N VAL A 104 -14.00 3.62 -2.97
CA VAL A 104 -13.98 4.42 -1.74
C VAL A 104 -12.81 5.39 -1.76
N LEU A 105 -11.64 4.95 -2.21
CA LEU A 105 -10.43 5.76 -2.10
C LEU A 105 -9.39 5.30 -3.11
N GLU A 106 -8.60 6.22 -3.60
CA GLU A 106 -7.41 5.92 -4.39
C GLU A 106 -6.25 6.69 -3.80
N ALA A 107 -5.07 6.11 -3.81
CA ALA A 107 -3.89 6.77 -3.26
C ALA A 107 -2.64 6.40 -4.04
N SER A 108 -1.68 7.30 -4.05
CA SER A 108 -0.36 7.02 -4.58
C SER A 108 0.67 7.49 -3.55
N SER A 109 1.78 6.80 -3.47
CA SER A 109 2.78 7.09 -2.46
C SER A 109 4.18 6.85 -2.99
N VAL A 110 5.15 7.47 -2.34
CA VAL A 110 6.56 7.28 -2.63
C VAL A 110 7.24 6.79 -1.36
N LEU A 111 7.92 5.65 -1.47
CA LEU A 111 8.68 5.10 -0.35
C LEU A 111 10.15 5.18 -0.69
N VAL A 112 10.93 5.70 0.26
CA VAL A 112 12.37 5.89 0.07
C VAL A 112 13.10 4.83 0.88
N ALA A 113 14.01 4.11 0.22
CA ALA A 113 14.89 3.17 0.92
C ALA A 113 15.83 3.99 1.81
N TYR A 114 15.91 3.63 3.08
CA TYR A 114 16.58 4.48 4.06
C TYR A 114 17.45 3.65 4.99
N ASP A 115 18.68 4.11 5.17
CA ASP A 115 19.61 3.50 6.10
C ASP A 115 19.54 4.27 7.40
N TYR A 116 18.94 3.67 8.42
CA TYR A 116 18.76 4.34 9.71
C TYR A 116 20.07 4.44 10.51
N GLU A 117 21.08 3.64 10.17
CA GLU A 117 22.36 3.80 10.84
C GLU A 117 23.12 4.98 10.28
N ALA A 118 23.14 5.11 8.96
CA ALA A 118 23.76 6.26 8.31
C ALA A 118 22.88 7.50 8.34
N ASN A 119 21.58 7.31 8.65
CA ASN A 119 20.59 8.37 8.71
C ASN A 119 20.48 9.07 7.37
N ALA A 120 20.40 8.30 6.30
CA ALA A 120 20.38 8.82 4.93
C ALA A 120 19.66 7.86 3.97
N PRO A 121 19.10 8.38 2.86
CA PRO A 121 18.56 7.51 1.84
C PRO A 121 19.65 6.60 1.27
N MET A 122 19.25 5.42 0.82
CA MET A 122 20.17 4.46 0.21
C MET A 122 19.56 3.96 -1.09
N ALA A 123 20.38 3.31 -1.90
CA ALA A 123 19.87 2.69 -3.12
C ALA A 123 18.94 1.55 -2.76
N VAL A 124 17.87 1.39 -3.54
CA VAL A 124 16.98 0.24 -3.36
C VAL A 124 17.80 -1.03 -3.54
N PRO A 125 17.83 -1.93 -2.55
CA PRO A 125 18.60 -3.16 -2.68
C PRO A 125 18.22 -3.94 -3.92
N GLU A 126 19.19 -4.57 -4.57
CA GLU A 126 18.92 -5.29 -5.83
C GLU A 126 17.93 -6.43 -5.65
N ASP A 127 17.98 -7.13 -4.53
CA ASP A 127 17.05 -8.21 -4.30
C ASP A 127 15.62 -7.69 -4.10
N TRP A 128 15.45 -6.50 -3.52
CA TRP A 128 14.11 -5.90 -3.44
C TRP A 128 13.60 -5.59 -4.85
N ARG A 129 14.47 -4.97 -5.66
CA ARG A 129 14.10 -4.61 -7.03
C ARG A 129 13.67 -5.85 -7.81
N ALA A 130 14.46 -6.91 -7.71
CA ALA A 130 14.14 -8.14 -8.42
C ALA A 130 12.82 -8.75 -7.96
N ARG A 131 12.59 -8.76 -6.64
CA ARG A 131 11.35 -9.34 -6.09
C ARG A 131 10.13 -8.51 -6.43
N LEU A 132 10.25 -7.18 -6.37
CA LEU A 132 9.13 -6.31 -6.71
C LEU A 132 8.78 -6.44 -8.19
N ASP A 133 9.78 -6.46 -9.07
CA ASP A 133 9.54 -6.61 -10.50
C ASP A 133 8.94 -7.97 -10.82
N ALA A 134 9.41 -9.03 -10.16
CA ALA A 134 8.88 -10.37 -10.38
C ALA A 134 7.43 -10.47 -9.92
N TYR A 135 7.13 -9.90 -8.76
CA TYR A 135 5.78 -9.96 -8.22
C TYR A 135 4.80 -9.21 -9.12
N GLU A 136 5.21 -8.06 -9.62
CA GLU A 136 4.35 -7.26 -10.49
C GLU A 136 4.46 -7.69 -11.96
N GLU A 137 5.25 -8.72 -12.24
CA GLU A 137 5.42 -9.25 -13.58
C GLU A 137 5.96 -8.22 -14.56
N ARG A 138 6.84 -7.35 -14.08
CA ARG A 138 7.51 -6.41 -14.95
C ARG A 138 8.85 -6.98 -15.39
N SER A 139 9.27 -6.61 -16.59
CA SER A 139 10.59 -6.97 -17.05
C SER A 139 11.59 -6.01 -16.42
N SER A 140 12.62 -6.53 -15.76
CA SER A 140 13.65 -5.69 -15.20
C SER A 140 14.55 -5.08 -16.29
N VAL A 141 14.39 -5.55 -17.52
CA VAL A 141 15.15 -5.01 -18.64
C VAL A 141 14.42 -3.84 -19.26
N ALA A 142 13.14 -3.77 -19.10
CA ALA A 142 12.39 -2.69 -19.67
C ALA A 142 12.67 -1.44 -18.89
N THR A 143 12.93 -0.38 -19.51
CA THR A 143 13.24 0.83 -18.79
C THR A 143 12.49 2.03 -19.26
#